data_d70b9c283ba002c00fdac0304d72ad4d
#
_entry.id   d70b9c283ba002c00fdac0304d72ad4d
#
_cell.length_a   1.000
_cell.length_b   1.000
_cell.length_c   1.000
_cell.angle_alpha   90.00
_cell.angle_beta   90.00
_cell.angle_gamma   90.00
#
_symmetry.space_group_name_H-M   'P 1'
#
loop_
_entity.id
_entity.type
_entity.pdbx_description
1 polymer ?
#
loop_
_entity_poly.entity_id
_entity_poly.type
_entity_poly.pdbx_seq_one_letter_code
_entity_poly.pdbx_strand_id
1 'polypeptide(L)'
;MGRLRSPFFFTKFFMATSTIDTDTELSAVNSILGSIGQSPITTLNYENPEISFIYNILAEVNRDVQNEGWHFNTEQHIAVDPDASGYITIPNNALRYDIHDGLKDKSKDVVQRNGRLYDLVNHTDVFTQTLYLDLVTLYAFEDLPNPFQRYITYRAAVRAATQLVSNAQLTQLLKEDEAKSRAVCLEYECDKADPSFFGNPHESVYKSYQPYEALRR
;
A
#
# COMPACT_ATOMS: atom_id res chain seq x y z
N MET A 1 -57.85 -40.46 -9.80
CA MET A 1 -57.04 -39.54 -10.61
C MET A 1 -55.97 -38.93 -9.70
N GLY A 2 -54.85 -39.57 -9.55
CA GLY A 2 -53.74 -39.15 -8.71
C GLY A 2 -52.65 -38.55 -9.60
N ARG A 3 -52.31 -37.26 -9.39
CA ARG A 3 -51.17 -36.60 -10.04
C ARG A 3 -49.92 -36.92 -9.25
N LEU A 4 -49.03 -37.70 -9.84
CA LEU A 4 -47.64 -37.90 -9.42
C LEU A 4 -46.86 -36.58 -9.61
N ARG A 5 -46.41 -35.98 -8.51
CA ARG A 5 -45.40 -34.92 -8.52
C ARG A 5 -44.00 -35.56 -8.58
N SER A 6 -43.30 -35.34 -9.65
CA SER A 6 -41.90 -35.70 -9.77
C SER A 6 -41.01 -34.85 -8.83
N PRO A 7 -40.04 -35.45 -8.14
CA PRO A 7 -39.11 -34.68 -7.34
C PRO A 7 -38.10 -33.98 -8.27
N PHE A 8 -38.07 -32.66 -8.22
CA PHE A 8 -37.00 -31.86 -8.81
C PHE A 8 -35.70 -32.19 -8.09
N PHE A 9 -34.84 -32.95 -8.74
CA PHE A 9 -33.44 -33.14 -8.32
C PHE A 9 -32.72 -31.81 -8.56
N PHE A 10 -32.47 -31.05 -7.49
CA PHE A 10 -31.53 -29.94 -7.47
C PHE A 10 -30.13 -30.58 -7.51
N THR A 11 -29.56 -30.71 -8.70
CA THR A 11 -28.15 -31.04 -8.87
C THR A 11 -27.37 -29.87 -8.29
N LYS A 12 -26.80 -30.05 -7.08
CA LYS A 12 -25.78 -29.15 -6.54
C LYS A 12 -24.65 -29.12 -7.57
N PHE A 13 -24.60 -28.07 -8.36
CA PHE A 13 -23.43 -27.73 -9.16
C PHE A 13 -22.32 -27.41 -8.15
N PHE A 14 -21.45 -28.40 -7.92
CA PHE A 14 -20.19 -28.17 -7.24
C PHE A 14 -19.38 -27.31 -8.22
N MET A 15 -19.45 -25.98 -8.06
CA MET A 15 -18.41 -25.12 -8.63
C MET A 15 -17.14 -25.58 -7.96
N ALA A 16 -16.27 -26.24 -8.71
CA ALA A 16 -14.87 -26.32 -8.38
C ALA A 16 -14.44 -24.86 -8.19
N THR A 17 -14.23 -24.44 -6.96
CA THR A 17 -13.49 -23.24 -6.65
C THR A 17 -12.13 -23.46 -7.26
N SER A 18 -11.91 -22.97 -8.50
CA SER A 18 -10.56 -22.67 -8.91
C SER A 18 -10.09 -21.66 -7.85
N THR A 19 -9.23 -22.12 -6.95
CA THR A 19 -8.40 -21.23 -6.17
C THR A 19 -7.57 -20.48 -7.20
N ILE A 20 -8.07 -19.32 -7.62
CA ILE A 20 -7.22 -18.34 -8.28
C ILE A 20 -6.21 -18.00 -7.19
N ASP A 21 -5.00 -18.53 -7.32
CA ASP A 21 -3.91 -18.22 -6.42
C ASP A 21 -3.77 -16.69 -6.41
N THR A 22 -4.10 -16.09 -5.27
CA THR A 22 -3.73 -14.72 -5.01
C THR A 22 -2.21 -14.63 -5.14
N ASP A 23 -1.72 -13.59 -5.78
CA ASP A 23 -0.28 -13.39 -5.93
C ASP A 23 0.36 -13.37 -4.53
N THR A 24 0.95 -14.50 -4.13
CA THR A 24 1.62 -14.67 -2.86
C THR A 24 3.05 -14.17 -2.96
N GLU A 25 3.71 -13.93 -1.82
CA GLU A 25 5.14 -13.60 -1.79
C GLU A 25 5.98 -14.65 -2.52
N LEU A 26 5.61 -15.94 -2.40
CA LEU A 26 6.28 -17.03 -3.12
C LEU A 26 6.12 -16.90 -4.64
N SER A 27 4.93 -16.54 -5.13
CA SER A 27 4.70 -16.36 -6.56
C SER A 27 5.46 -15.15 -7.10
N ALA A 28 5.53 -14.07 -6.32
CA ALA A 28 6.31 -12.88 -6.65
C ALA A 28 7.81 -13.18 -6.73
N VAL A 29 8.36 -13.89 -5.73
CA VAL A 29 9.77 -14.32 -5.73
C VAL A 29 10.06 -15.23 -6.92
N ASN A 30 9.17 -16.19 -7.25
CA ASN A 30 9.32 -17.04 -8.43
C ASN A 30 9.27 -16.27 -9.74
N SER A 31 8.44 -15.24 -9.82
CA SER A 31 8.38 -14.34 -10.98
C SER A 31 9.68 -13.55 -11.15
N ILE A 32 10.27 -13.07 -10.05
CA ILE A 32 11.58 -12.38 -10.07
C ILE A 32 12.69 -13.36 -10.48
N LEU A 33 12.72 -14.58 -9.90
CA LEU A 33 13.68 -15.64 -10.28
C LEU A 33 13.59 -15.96 -11.77
N GLY A 34 12.36 -16.15 -12.29
CA GLY A 34 12.14 -16.39 -13.71
C GLY A 34 12.64 -15.25 -14.60
N SER A 35 12.49 -14.00 -14.18
CA SER A 35 12.97 -12.82 -14.93
C SER A 35 14.48 -12.73 -15.06
N ILE A 36 15.22 -13.32 -14.10
CA ILE A 36 16.70 -13.38 -14.12
C ILE A 36 17.24 -14.71 -14.64
N GLY A 37 16.33 -15.64 -15.09
CA GLY A 37 16.70 -16.93 -15.66
C GLY A 37 17.01 -18.00 -14.62
N GLN A 38 16.56 -17.84 -13.38
CA GLN A 38 16.70 -18.84 -12.31
C GLN A 38 15.46 -19.75 -12.25
N SER A 39 15.65 -20.95 -11.69
CA SER A 39 14.58 -21.92 -11.51
C SER A 39 13.63 -21.51 -10.39
N PRO A 40 12.31 -21.77 -10.54
CA PRO A 40 11.34 -21.50 -9.49
C PRO A 40 11.57 -22.41 -8.27
N ILE A 41 11.18 -21.89 -7.10
CA ILE A 41 11.26 -22.57 -5.81
C ILE A 41 9.85 -22.97 -5.32
N THR A 42 9.76 -23.99 -4.50
CA THR A 42 8.49 -24.48 -3.93
C THR A 42 8.19 -23.89 -2.55
N THR A 43 9.21 -23.42 -1.85
CA THR A 43 9.11 -22.85 -0.51
C THR A 43 10.12 -21.72 -0.35
N LEU A 44 9.74 -20.68 0.41
CA LEU A 44 10.67 -19.60 0.79
C LEU A 44 11.64 -20.12 1.86
N ASN A 45 12.87 -20.42 1.45
CA ASN A 45 13.94 -20.78 2.37
C ASN A 45 14.94 -19.61 2.51
N TYR A 46 14.85 -18.91 3.62
CA TYR A 46 15.71 -17.74 3.91
C TYR A 46 17.16 -18.11 4.26
N GLU A 47 17.47 -19.38 4.45
CA GLU A 47 18.86 -19.86 4.62
C GLU A 47 19.64 -19.80 3.29
N ASN A 48 18.93 -19.85 2.16
CA ASN A 48 19.54 -19.66 0.85
C ASN A 48 19.82 -18.16 0.64
N PRO A 49 21.10 -17.73 0.51
CA PRO A 49 21.45 -16.33 0.39
C PRO A 49 20.82 -15.62 -0.81
N GLU A 50 20.64 -16.33 -1.93
CA GLU A 50 20.07 -15.77 -3.15
C GLU A 50 18.57 -15.50 -2.97
N ILE A 51 17.83 -16.41 -2.37
CA ILE A 51 16.40 -16.27 -2.08
C ILE A 51 16.17 -15.17 -1.05
N SER A 52 16.99 -15.16 0.01
CA SER A 52 16.95 -14.12 1.04
C SER A 52 17.23 -12.73 0.44
N PHE A 53 18.16 -12.62 -0.50
CA PHE A 53 18.47 -11.38 -1.18
C PHE A 53 17.31 -10.89 -2.06
N ILE A 54 16.69 -11.77 -2.84
CA ILE A 54 15.53 -11.44 -3.68
C ILE A 54 14.33 -11.03 -2.82
N TYR A 55 14.10 -11.76 -1.72
CA TYR A 55 13.03 -11.44 -0.78
C TYR A 55 13.23 -10.05 -0.13
N ASN A 56 14.46 -9.73 0.25
CA ASN A 56 14.79 -8.41 0.78
C ASN A 56 14.53 -7.29 -0.25
N ILE A 57 14.87 -7.52 -1.52
CA ILE A 57 14.54 -6.57 -2.60
C ILE A 57 13.02 -6.40 -2.71
N LEU A 58 12.26 -7.50 -2.68
CA LEU A 58 10.80 -7.45 -2.73
C LEU A 58 10.22 -6.65 -1.56
N ALA A 59 10.71 -6.89 -0.33
CA ALA A 59 10.28 -6.20 0.86
C ALA A 59 10.62 -4.69 0.85
N GLU A 60 11.81 -4.33 0.36
CA GLU A 60 12.22 -2.93 0.19
C GLU A 60 11.33 -2.23 -0.84
N VAL A 61 11.12 -2.85 -2.01
CA VAL A 61 10.27 -2.28 -3.06
C VAL A 61 8.82 -2.16 -2.60
N ASN A 62 8.31 -3.16 -1.88
CA ASN A 62 6.98 -3.12 -1.28
C ASN A 62 6.82 -1.88 -0.38
N ARG A 63 7.80 -1.65 0.49
CA ARG A 63 7.81 -0.47 1.37
C ARG A 63 7.91 0.85 0.59
N ASP A 64 8.80 0.91 -0.42
CA ASP A 64 8.99 2.10 -1.26
C ASP A 64 7.71 2.49 -1.99
N VAL A 65 7.02 1.50 -2.60
CA VAL A 65 5.78 1.74 -3.35
C VAL A 65 4.66 2.18 -2.43
N GLN A 66 4.48 1.54 -1.29
CA GLN A 66 3.43 1.90 -0.34
C GLN A 66 3.69 3.26 0.32
N ASN A 67 4.97 3.66 0.49
CA ASN A 67 5.33 4.96 1.03
C ASN A 67 4.98 6.13 0.08
N GLU A 68 4.68 5.86 -1.20
CA GLU A 68 4.14 6.88 -2.12
C GLU A 68 2.78 7.42 -1.63
N GLY A 69 2.01 6.62 -0.89
CA GLY A 69 0.69 6.97 -0.35
C GLY A 69 -0.39 6.84 -1.41
N TRP A 70 -1.03 5.69 -1.46
CA TRP A 70 -2.10 5.35 -2.39
C TRP A 70 -3.43 5.35 -1.66
N HIS A 71 -4.54 5.44 -2.40
CA HIS A 71 -5.88 5.44 -1.80
C HIS A 71 -6.10 4.24 -0.84
N PHE A 72 -5.61 3.06 -1.20
CA PHE A 72 -5.84 1.85 -0.41
C PHE A 72 -5.09 1.83 0.94
N ASN A 73 -4.00 2.60 1.09
CA ASN A 73 -3.18 2.60 2.30
C ASN A 73 -3.07 3.98 2.98
N THR A 74 -3.86 4.94 2.52
CA THR A 74 -3.93 6.28 3.10
C THR A 74 -5.25 6.44 3.84
N GLU A 75 -5.17 6.64 5.13
CA GLU A 75 -6.32 6.91 5.99
C GLU A 75 -6.25 8.36 6.47
N GLN A 76 -7.35 9.09 6.26
CA GLN A 76 -7.43 10.50 6.59
C GLN A 76 -8.30 10.72 7.83
N HIS A 77 -7.99 11.78 8.58
CA HIS A 77 -8.77 12.23 9.72
C HIS A 77 -8.94 11.17 10.82
N ILE A 78 -7.89 10.43 11.14
CA ILE A 78 -7.90 9.45 12.22
C ILE A 78 -7.76 10.17 13.55
N ALA A 79 -8.75 10.02 14.43
CA ALA A 79 -8.69 10.55 15.77
C ALA A 79 -7.76 9.69 16.64
N VAL A 80 -6.73 10.30 17.21
CA VAL A 80 -5.78 9.65 18.11
C VAL A 80 -5.77 10.38 19.43
N ASP A 81 -6.16 9.64 20.48
CA ASP A 81 -6.22 10.17 21.84
C ASP A 81 -4.90 9.95 22.58
N PRO A 82 -4.45 10.92 23.39
CA PRO A 82 -3.31 10.73 24.26
C PRO A 82 -3.63 9.70 25.36
N ASP A 83 -2.63 8.93 25.76
CA ASP A 83 -2.74 8.01 26.90
C ASP A 83 -2.88 8.75 28.25
N ALA A 84 -3.00 8.01 29.35
CA ALA A 84 -3.12 8.59 30.70
C ALA A 84 -1.94 9.49 31.10
N SER A 85 -0.81 9.35 30.43
CA SER A 85 0.41 10.18 30.63
C SER A 85 0.51 11.33 29.63
N GLY A 86 -0.46 11.44 28.72
CA GLY A 86 -0.48 12.45 27.66
C GLY A 86 0.34 12.10 26.42
N TYR A 87 0.85 10.86 26.29
CA TYR A 87 1.62 10.46 25.13
C TYR A 87 0.74 9.88 24.02
N ILE A 88 1.14 10.12 22.77
CA ILE A 88 0.52 9.50 21.60
C ILE A 88 1.56 8.60 20.94
N THR A 89 1.22 7.30 20.81
CA THR A 89 2.08 6.30 20.18
C THR A 89 1.59 6.05 18.76
N ILE A 90 2.53 6.04 17.80
CA ILE A 90 2.24 5.72 16.40
C ILE A 90 2.46 4.22 16.17
N PRO A 91 1.58 3.53 15.41
CA PRO A 91 1.77 2.15 15.04
C PRO A 91 3.09 1.94 14.26
N ASN A 92 3.77 0.81 14.50
CA ASN A 92 5.05 0.50 13.86
C ASN A 92 4.96 0.32 12.33
N ASN A 93 3.76 0.08 11.81
CA ASN A 93 3.47 -0.04 10.40
C ASN A 93 3.08 1.29 9.74
N ALA A 94 3.08 2.41 10.46
CA ALA A 94 2.92 3.72 9.86
C ALA A 94 4.19 4.11 9.09
N LEU A 95 4.04 4.35 7.78
CA LEU A 95 5.11 4.80 6.90
C LEU A 95 5.27 6.31 6.93
N ARG A 96 4.14 7.00 6.92
CA ARG A 96 4.07 8.46 6.94
C ARG A 96 2.84 8.91 7.73
N TYR A 97 2.93 10.02 8.38
CA TYR A 97 1.82 10.64 9.10
C TYR A 97 1.98 12.15 9.07
N ASP A 98 0.86 12.83 9.14
CA ASP A 98 0.80 14.29 9.22
C ASP A 98 -0.45 14.70 10.00
N ILE A 99 -0.49 15.93 10.51
CA ILE A 99 -1.70 16.46 11.13
C ILE A 99 -2.73 16.78 10.05
N HIS A 100 -3.92 16.19 10.23
CA HIS A 100 -5.03 16.51 9.33
C HIS A 100 -5.41 18.00 9.44
N ASP A 101 -5.63 18.64 8.29
CA ASP A 101 -6.01 20.06 8.23
C ASP A 101 -4.94 21.03 8.79
N GLY A 102 -3.64 20.71 8.64
CA GLY A 102 -2.53 21.60 9.05
C GLY A 102 -2.61 23.04 8.57
N LEU A 103 -3.56 23.35 7.68
CA LEU A 103 -3.93 24.72 7.32
C LEU A 103 -4.76 25.44 8.41
N LYS A 104 -5.52 24.70 9.22
CA LYS A 104 -6.36 25.29 10.29
C LYS A 104 -5.64 25.30 11.64
N ASP A 105 -4.87 24.25 11.95
CA ASP A 105 -4.12 24.15 13.20
C ASP A 105 -2.61 24.24 12.96
N LYS A 106 -2.15 25.41 12.56
CA LYS A 106 -0.71 25.73 12.44
C LYS A 106 0.02 25.79 13.79
N SER A 107 -0.70 25.58 14.88
CA SER A 107 -0.13 25.61 16.23
C SER A 107 0.64 24.35 16.58
N LYS A 108 0.57 23.32 15.75
CA LYS A 108 1.21 22.03 15.99
C LYS A 108 1.87 21.52 14.71
N ASP A 109 3.04 20.94 14.87
CA ASP A 109 3.77 20.19 13.85
C ASP A 109 4.38 18.97 14.55
N VAL A 110 4.12 17.77 14.05
CA VAL A 110 4.44 16.54 14.77
C VAL A 110 5.44 15.67 14.03
N VAL A 111 6.37 15.14 14.79
CA VAL A 111 7.34 14.13 14.33
C VAL A 111 7.39 12.97 15.31
N GLN A 112 7.81 11.81 14.84
CA GLN A 112 8.03 10.66 15.70
C GLN A 112 9.42 10.71 16.34
N ARG A 113 9.46 10.62 17.66
CA ARG A 113 10.68 10.44 18.45
C ARG A 113 10.46 9.32 19.46
N ASN A 114 11.35 8.34 19.48
CA ASN A 114 11.27 7.21 20.43
C ASN A 114 9.91 6.47 20.42
N GLY A 115 9.28 6.31 19.23
CA GLY A 115 7.99 5.63 19.11
C GLY A 115 6.77 6.46 19.51
N ARG A 116 6.96 7.74 19.89
CA ARG A 116 5.90 8.68 20.30
C ARG A 116 5.87 9.90 19.38
N LEU A 117 4.72 10.56 19.31
CA LEU A 117 4.62 11.86 18.69
C LEU A 117 5.33 12.91 19.55
N TYR A 118 5.98 13.84 18.88
CA TYR A 118 6.62 15.00 19.46
C TYR A 118 6.22 16.24 18.69
N ASP A 119 5.70 17.23 19.38
CA ASP A 119 5.34 18.53 18.80
C ASP A 119 6.58 19.40 18.63
N LEU A 120 6.88 19.77 17.39
CA LEU A 120 8.03 20.61 17.05
C LEU A 120 7.79 22.08 17.40
N VAL A 121 6.55 22.53 17.44
CA VAL A 121 6.22 23.94 17.73
C VAL A 121 6.29 24.22 19.23
N ASN A 122 5.67 23.35 20.03
CA ASN A 122 5.61 23.50 21.48
C ASN A 122 6.75 22.78 22.20
N HIS A 123 7.62 22.06 21.48
CA HIS A 123 8.77 21.31 22.01
C HIS A 123 8.39 20.32 23.11
N THR A 124 7.27 19.61 22.96
CA THR A 124 6.75 18.67 23.96
C THR A 124 6.27 17.37 23.30
N ASP A 125 6.32 16.27 24.04
CA ASP A 125 5.72 14.98 23.70
C ASP A 125 4.41 14.71 24.44
N VAL A 126 3.94 15.68 25.25
CA VAL A 126 2.70 15.58 26.03
C VAL A 126 1.59 16.36 25.35
N PHE A 127 0.52 15.64 25.01
CA PHE A 127 -0.68 16.17 24.40
C PHE A 127 -1.85 16.12 25.37
N THR A 128 -2.69 17.14 25.37
CA THR A 128 -3.88 17.24 26.23
C THR A 128 -5.18 17.08 25.46
N GLN A 129 -5.12 17.01 24.14
CA GLN A 129 -6.28 16.96 23.25
C GLN A 129 -6.09 15.86 22.21
N THR A 130 -7.21 15.32 21.72
CA THR A 130 -7.25 14.42 20.55
C THR A 130 -6.59 15.12 19.35
N LEU A 131 -5.70 14.42 18.67
CA LEU A 131 -5.15 14.85 17.39
C LEU A 131 -5.83 14.08 16.26
N TYR A 132 -6.02 14.78 15.15
CA TYR A 132 -6.48 14.15 13.91
C TYR A 132 -5.30 14.01 12.97
N LEU A 133 -5.00 12.79 12.57
CA LEU A 133 -3.84 12.48 11.75
C LEU A 133 -4.26 11.88 10.41
N ASP A 134 -3.49 12.18 9.38
CA ASP A 134 -3.49 11.45 8.12
C ASP A 134 -2.34 10.45 8.16
N LEU A 135 -2.63 9.18 7.96
CA LEU A 135 -1.67 8.09 8.05
C LEU A 135 -1.52 7.37 6.71
N VAL A 136 -0.29 7.05 6.35
CA VAL A 136 0.02 6.06 5.30
C VAL A 136 0.54 4.81 5.99
N THR A 137 -0.18 3.71 5.82
CA THR A 137 0.06 2.45 6.54
C THR A 137 0.69 1.41 5.62
N LEU A 138 1.65 0.64 6.16
CA LEU A 138 2.24 -0.50 5.47
C LEU A 138 1.38 -1.73 5.69
N TYR A 139 0.92 -2.33 4.60
CA TYR A 139 0.21 -3.60 4.57
C TYR A 139 1.13 -4.73 4.09
N ALA A 140 0.78 -5.97 4.46
CA ALA A 140 1.44 -7.15 3.94
C ALA A 140 1.25 -7.24 2.41
N PHE A 141 2.21 -7.85 1.72
CA PHE A 141 2.17 -7.95 0.25
C PHE A 141 0.90 -8.64 -0.27
N GLU A 142 0.42 -9.65 0.45
CA GLU A 142 -0.76 -10.44 0.09
C GLU A 142 -2.08 -9.67 0.25
N ASP A 143 -2.10 -8.63 1.10
CA ASP A 143 -3.28 -7.78 1.35
C ASP A 143 -3.40 -6.62 0.34
N LEU A 144 -2.43 -6.47 -0.56
CA LEU A 144 -2.43 -5.39 -1.53
C LEU A 144 -3.39 -5.67 -2.70
N PRO A 145 -3.98 -4.62 -3.32
CA PRO A 145 -4.69 -4.79 -4.57
C PRO A 145 -3.77 -5.36 -5.67
N ASN A 146 -4.28 -6.29 -6.47
CA ASN A 146 -3.53 -7.04 -7.48
C ASN A 146 -2.66 -6.16 -8.43
N PRO A 147 -3.11 -4.98 -8.93
CA PRO A 147 -2.25 -4.11 -9.72
C PRO A 147 -0.95 -3.72 -9.01
N PHE A 148 -1.02 -3.45 -7.70
CA PHE A 148 0.15 -3.07 -6.90
C PHE A 148 1.09 -4.25 -6.63
N GLN A 149 0.56 -5.44 -6.36
CA GLN A 149 1.36 -6.66 -6.22
C GLN A 149 2.19 -6.90 -7.49
N ARG A 150 1.58 -6.75 -8.66
CA ARG A 150 2.26 -6.87 -9.95
C ARG A 150 3.30 -5.78 -10.18
N TYR A 151 2.96 -4.54 -9.91
CA TYR A 151 3.90 -3.42 -10.04
C TYR A 151 5.12 -3.60 -9.14
N ILE A 152 4.90 -3.98 -7.88
CA ILE A 152 5.98 -4.26 -6.90
C ILE A 152 6.87 -5.38 -7.42
N THR A 153 6.28 -6.46 -7.93
CA THR A 153 7.02 -7.61 -8.47
C THR A 153 7.90 -7.21 -9.67
N TYR A 154 7.37 -6.45 -10.63
CA TYR A 154 8.16 -5.99 -11.79
C TYR A 154 9.26 -5.01 -11.38
N ARG A 155 8.98 -4.08 -10.48
CA ARG A 155 9.97 -3.14 -9.95
C ARG A 155 11.09 -3.86 -9.19
N ALA A 156 10.74 -4.89 -8.41
CA ALA A 156 11.72 -5.75 -7.75
C ALA A 156 12.55 -6.57 -8.76
N ALA A 157 11.92 -7.08 -9.84
CA ALA A 157 12.62 -7.80 -10.90
C ALA A 157 13.64 -6.89 -11.62
N VAL A 158 13.33 -5.64 -11.89
CA VAL A 158 14.28 -4.67 -12.46
C VAL A 158 15.48 -4.47 -11.53
N ARG A 159 15.26 -4.30 -10.22
CA ARG A 159 16.35 -4.18 -9.24
C ARG A 159 17.21 -5.46 -9.18
N ALA A 160 16.57 -6.63 -9.11
CA ALA A 160 17.25 -7.92 -9.08
C ALA A 160 18.09 -8.15 -10.35
N ALA A 161 17.52 -7.91 -11.54
CA ALA A 161 18.24 -8.04 -12.82
C ALA A 161 19.44 -7.09 -12.90
N THR A 162 19.31 -5.87 -12.43
CA THR A 162 20.40 -4.88 -12.42
C THR A 162 21.53 -5.31 -11.50
N GLN A 163 21.23 -5.87 -10.33
CA GLN A 163 22.21 -6.22 -9.31
C GLN A 163 22.84 -7.60 -9.53
N LEU A 164 22.08 -8.58 -10.01
CA LEU A 164 22.55 -9.97 -10.14
C LEU A 164 23.02 -10.33 -11.55
N VAL A 165 22.36 -9.81 -12.59
CA VAL A 165 22.63 -10.23 -13.97
C VAL A 165 23.46 -9.19 -14.73
N SER A 166 23.30 -7.91 -14.41
CA SER A 166 24.00 -6.77 -15.06
C SER A 166 23.86 -6.75 -16.60
N ASN A 167 22.70 -7.21 -17.13
CA ASN A 167 22.39 -7.22 -18.54
C ASN A 167 21.50 -6.02 -18.91
N ALA A 168 22.05 -5.06 -19.66
CA ALA A 168 21.38 -3.82 -20.02
C ALA A 168 20.11 -4.04 -20.87
N GLN A 169 20.13 -5.03 -21.79
CA GLN A 169 18.96 -5.32 -22.64
C GLN A 169 17.82 -5.92 -21.82
N LEU A 170 18.12 -6.89 -20.95
CA LEU A 170 17.12 -7.48 -20.05
C LEU A 170 16.53 -6.42 -19.14
N THR A 171 17.39 -5.60 -18.51
CA THR A 171 16.94 -4.51 -17.63
C THR A 171 16.04 -3.52 -18.37
N GLN A 172 16.31 -3.22 -19.65
CA GLN A 172 15.46 -2.33 -20.43
C GLN A 172 14.08 -2.91 -20.69
N LEU A 173 13.98 -4.21 -21.05
CA LEU A 173 12.69 -4.88 -21.24
C LEU A 173 11.87 -4.93 -19.94
N LEU A 174 12.51 -5.24 -18.82
CA LEU A 174 11.85 -5.26 -17.51
C LEU A 174 11.36 -3.86 -17.09
N LYS A 175 12.10 -2.79 -17.40
CA LYS A 175 11.65 -1.40 -17.18
C LYS A 175 10.41 -1.03 -18.00
N GLU A 176 10.28 -1.55 -19.21
CA GLU A 176 9.07 -1.35 -20.01
C GLU A 176 7.86 -2.02 -19.38
N ASP A 177 8.03 -3.22 -18.81
CA ASP A 177 6.95 -3.92 -18.11
C ASP A 177 6.64 -3.27 -16.74
N GLU A 178 7.64 -2.77 -16.02
CA GLU A 178 7.45 -1.93 -14.84
C GLU A 178 6.64 -0.67 -15.18
N ALA A 179 6.97 0.04 -16.25
CA ALA A 179 6.26 1.25 -16.67
C ALA A 179 4.80 0.97 -17.03
N LYS A 180 4.52 -0.15 -17.73
CA LYS A 180 3.15 -0.58 -18.04
C LYS A 180 2.36 -0.91 -16.76
N SER A 181 2.96 -1.66 -15.83
CA SER A 181 2.29 -2.03 -14.58
C SER A 181 2.03 -0.80 -13.68
N ARG A 182 2.95 0.19 -13.66
CA ARG A 182 2.72 1.47 -12.99
C ARG A 182 1.53 2.23 -13.58
N ALA A 183 1.40 2.23 -14.91
CA ALA A 183 0.26 2.88 -15.58
C ALA A 183 -1.08 2.26 -15.14
N VAL A 184 -1.14 0.92 -15.00
CA VAL A 184 -2.33 0.21 -14.48
C VAL A 184 -2.62 0.59 -13.02
N CYS A 185 -1.59 0.77 -12.18
CA CYS A 185 -1.77 1.26 -10.80
C CYS A 185 -2.36 2.67 -10.78
N LEU A 186 -1.89 3.57 -11.65
CA LEU A 186 -2.42 4.93 -11.73
C LEU A 186 -3.86 4.95 -12.25
N GLU A 187 -4.22 4.09 -13.20
CA GLU A 187 -5.60 3.89 -13.65
C GLU A 187 -6.49 3.42 -12.52
N TYR A 188 -6.05 2.39 -11.78
CA TYR A 188 -6.76 1.90 -10.59
C TYR A 188 -6.95 2.99 -9.53
N GLU A 189 -5.93 3.81 -9.29
CA GLU A 189 -5.99 4.93 -8.34
C GLU A 189 -7.01 5.97 -8.79
N CYS A 190 -7.02 6.33 -10.07
CA CYS A 190 -8.00 7.27 -10.62
C CYS A 190 -9.44 6.74 -10.48
N ASP A 191 -9.64 5.44 -10.69
CA ASP A 191 -10.96 4.82 -10.59
C ASP A 191 -11.48 4.71 -9.14
N LYS A 192 -10.57 4.58 -8.16
CA LYS A 192 -10.93 4.38 -6.75
C LYS A 192 -10.94 5.65 -5.92
N ALA A 193 -10.00 6.54 -6.16
CA ALA A 193 -9.88 7.79 -5.40
C ALA A 193 -10.89 8.84 -5.83
N ASP A 194 -11.52 8.70 -7.02
CA ASP A 194 -12.46 9.67 -7.61
C ASP A 194 -11.98 11.13 -7.43
N PRO A 195 -10.71 11.43 -7.77
CA PRO A 195 -10.16 12.76 -7.54
C PRO A 195 -10.93 13.79 -8.35
N SER A 196 -11.45 14.82 -7.68
CA SER A 196 -12.10 15.93 -8.34
C SER A 196 -11.30 17.23 -8.14
N PHE A 197 -11.45 18.16 -9.07
CA PHE A 197 -10.86 19.51 -8.94
C PHE A 197 -11.32 20.27 -7.67
N PHE A 198 -12.43 19.85 -7.09
CA PHE A 198 -13.04 20.47 -5.91
C PHE A 198 -12.74 19.78 -4.58
N GLY A 199 -11.91 18.74 -4.56
CA GLY A 199 -11.56 17.95 -3.37
C GLY A 199 -12.09 16.51 -3.44
N ASN A 200 -11.85 15.75 -2.37
CA ASN A 200 -12.36 14.38 -2.28
C ASN A 200 -13.85 14.36 -1.95
N PRO A 201 -14.64 13.46 -2.58
CA PRO A 201 -16.09 13.38 -2.35
C PRO A 201 -16.47 13.02 -0.91
N HIS A 202 -15.52 12.51 -0.12
CA HIS A 202 -15.72 12.16 1.30
C HIS A 202 -15.49 13.32 2.27
N GLU A 203 -14.95 14.44 1.81
CA GLU A 203 -14.90 15.65 2.63
C GLU A 203 -16.31 16.23 2.75
N SER A 204 -16.90 16.15 3.95
CA SER A 204 -18.25 16.63 4.26
C SER A 204 -18.42 18.17 4.15
N VAL A 205 -17.35 18.87 3.87
CA VAL A 205 -17.34 20.32 3.70
C VAL A 205 -16.97 20.65 2.26
N TYR A 206 -17.97 21.05 1.48
CA TYR A 206 -17.74 21.69 0.19
C TYR A 206 -16.95 22.99 0.40
N LYS A 207 -15.64 22.92 0.21
CA LYS A 207 -14.78 24.10 0.22
C LYS A 207 -14.92 24.78 -1.14
N SER A 208 -15.64 25.87 -1.18
CA SER A 208 -15.63 26.77 -2.34
C SER A 208 -14.18 27.07 -2.71
N TYR A 209 -13.80 26.91 -3.97
CA TYR A 209 -12.47 27.27 -4.46
C TYR A 209 -12.17 28.73 -4.12
N GLN A 210 -11.23 28.94 -3.23
CA GLN A 210 -10.77 30.26 -2.82
C GLN A 210 -9.29 30.36 -3.19
N PRO A 211 -8.94 31.09 -4.26
CA PRO A 211 -7.56 31.16 -4.78
C PRO A 211 -6.52 31.57 -3.75
N TYR A 212 -6.90 32.36 -2.75
CA TYR A 212 -6.00 32.81 -1.70
C TYR A 212 -5.65 31.73 -0.67
N GLU A 213 -6.45 30.68 -0.52
CA GLU A 213 -6.14 29.56 0.38
C GLU A 213 -4.95 28.75 -0.14
N ALA A 214 -4.77 28.66 -1.46
CA ALA A 214 -3.61 28.01 -2.08
C ALA A 214 -2.29 28.77 -1.81
N LEU A 215 -2.37 30.05 -1.49
CA LEU A 215 -1.22 30.92 -1.16
C LEU A 215 -0.93 30.97 0.35
N ARG A 216 -1.78 30.38 1.16
CA ARG A 216 -1.68 30.38 2.61
C ARG A 216 -0.94 29.13 3.06
N ARG A 217 0.37 29.20 3.00
CA ARG A 217 1.27 28.14 3.47
C ARG A 217 1.75 28.44 4.88
#